data_8a49ffcee68a29b72187c8e611a69cea
#
_entry.id   8a49ffcee68a29b72187c8e611a69cea
#
_cell.length_a   1.000
_cell.length_b   1.000
_cell.length_c   1.000
_cell.angle_alpha   90.00
_cell.angle_beta   90.00
_cell.angle_gamma   90.00
#
_symmetry.space_group_name_H-M   'P 1'
#
loop_
_entity.id
_entity.type
_entity.pdbx_description
1 polymer ?
#
loop_
_entity_poly.entity_id
_entity_poly.type
_entity_poly.pdbx_seq_one_letter_code
_entity_poly.pdbx_strand_id
1 'polypeptide(L)'
;SGSFYLYNWTASGLFLRRSAASPLVNNLRLVQNTSNTDKSAAQLIADEKCSAALDDTAEATSLQSMEYSDTTWALLFNASEGSVFAVASLRQALAGIALQNLSVPSSGLFTEVTGLVPDGLTVDGIDYRDAAGDLLPTIPDAKALYMQARQGMASSDFNGVTILLPQGSGLTETVEQINGAWQKDCSLFFSVEEVPQEE
;
A
#
# COMPACT_ATOMS: atom_id res chain seq x y z
N SER A 1 -0.90 -17.29 -17.82
CA SER A 1 -2.08 -18.16 -17.85
C SER A 1 -2.25 -18.85 -16.49
N GLY A 2 -3.28 -18.46 -15.74
CA GLY A 2 -3.57 -19.01 -14.42
C GLY A 2 -4.32 -20.36 -14.48
N SER A 3 -4.57 -20.95 -13.31
CA SER A 3 -5.32 -22.20 -13.17
C SER A 3 -6.79 -22.09 -13.57
N PHE A 4 -7.30 -20.88 -13.70
CA PHE A 4 -8.68 -20.57 -14.09
C PHE A 4 -8.71 -19.57 -15.24
N TYR A 5 -9.77 -19.63 -16.06
CA TYR A 5 -10.10 -18.64 -17.07
C TYR A 5 -11.49 -18.07 -16.85
N LEU A 6 -11.71 -16.83 -17.25
CA LEU A 6 -13.01 -16.19 -17.19
C LEU A 6 -13.96 -16.88 -18.18
N TYR A 7 -15.00 -17.52 -17.65
CA TYR A 7 -16.03 -18.19 -18.44
C TYR A 7 -17.22 -17.28 -18.72
N ASN A 8 -17.63 -16.48 -17.73
CA ASN A 8 -18.74 -15.56 -17.86
C ASN A 8 -18.59 -14.40 -16.85
N TRP A 9 -19.09 -13.24 -17.22
CA TRP A 9 -19.16 -12.08 -16.35
C TRP A 9 -20.57 -11.47 -16.45
N THR A 10 -21.23 -11.32 -15.30
CA THR A 10 -22.58 -10.75 -15.19
C THR A 10 -22.60 -9.75 -14.04
N ALA A 11 -23.69 -9.00 -13.92
CA ALA A 11 -23.92 -8.13 -12.77
C ALA A 11 -23.92 -8.89 -11.41
N SER A 12 -24.13 -10.21 -11.43
CA SER A 12 -24.14 -11.05 -10.23
C SER A 12 -22.80 -11.68 -9.88
N GLY A 13 -21.73 -11.41 -10.64
CA GLY A 13 -20.38 -11.85 -10.34
C GLY A 13 -19.59 -12.36 -11.54
N LEU A 14 -18.35 -12.73 -11.25
CA LEU A 14 -17.41 -13.36 -12.17
C LEU A 14 -17.50 -14.87 -12.03
N PHE A 15 -17.61 -15.55 -13.15
CA PHE A 15 -17.64 -17.01 -13.22
C PHE A 15 -16.36 -17.50 -13.88
N LEU A 16 -15.52 -18.18 -13.11
CA LEU A 16 -14.26 -18.72 -13.57
C LEU A 16 -14.37 -20.23 -13.70
N ARG A 17 -13.79 -20.75 -14.76
CA ARG A 17 -13.69 -22.18 -15.00
C ARG A 17 -12.24 -22.61 -15.08
N ARG A 18 -11.96 -23.79 -14.61
CA ARG A 18 -10.61 -24.31 -14.58
C ARG A 18 -10.06 -24.57 -15.98
N SER A 19 -8.77 -24.25 -16.18
CA SER A 19 -8.05 -24.43 -17.44
C SER A 19 -7.48 -25.85 -17.63
N ALA A 20 -7.24 -26.60 -16.53
CA ALA A 20 -6.67 -27.94 -16.57
C ALA A 20 -7.39 -28.87 -15.57
N ALA A 21 -7.39 -30.15 -15.82
CA ALA A 21 -7.98 -31.14 -14.92
C ALA A 21 -7.25 -31.17 -13.57
N SER A 22 -7.97 -31.01 -12.48
CA SER A 22 -7.46 -31.18 -11.12
C SER A 22 -8.60 -31.60 -10.20
N PRO A 23 -8.31 -32.33 -9.15
CA PRO A 23 -9.33 -32.95 -8.30
C PRO A 23 -10.05 -31.99 -7.37
N LEU A 24 -9.61 -30.72 -7.22
CA LEU A 24 -10.08 -29.86 -6.13
C LEU A 24 -11.26 -28.98 -6.51
N VAL A 25 -11.08 -27.95 -7.32
CA VAL A 25 -12.13 -26.98 -7.67
C VAL A 25 -12.24 -26.82 -9.19
N ASN A 26 -13.42 -27.02 -9.75
CA ASN A 26 -13.67 -26.92 -11.19
C ASN A 26 -14.25 -25.57 -11.60
N ASN A 27 -15.06 -24.97 -10.74
CA ASN A 27 -15.72 -23.70 -10.98
C ASN A 27 -15.54 -22.80 -9.75
N LEU A 28 -15.25 -21.53 -9.99
CA LEU A 28 -15.16 -20.50 -8.96
C LEU A 28 -16.12 -19.37 -9.34
N ARG A 29 -16.92 -18.94 -8.42
CA ARG A 29 -17.80 -17.77 -8.57
C ARG A 29 -17.36 -16.73 -7.56
N LEU A 30 -16.89 -15.57 -8.06
CA LEU A 30 -16.59 -14.41 -7.25
C LEU A 30 -17.80 -13.47 -7.24
N VAL A 31 -18.24 -13.09 -6.06
CA VAL A 31 -19.44 -12.26 -5.85
C VAL A 31 -19.08 -11.15 -4.88
N GLN A 32 -19.37 -9.91 -5.24
CA GLN A 32 -19.25 -8.80 -4.31
C GLN A 32 -20.34 -8.90 -3.23
N ASN A 33 -19.98 -8.72 -1.97
CA ASN A 33 -20.93 -8.70 -0.87
C ASN A 33 -21.66 -7.35 -0.80
N THR A 34 -22.71 -7.22 -1.60
CA THR A 34 -23.57 -6.02 -1.61
C THR A 34 -24.85 -6.16 -0.76
N SER A 35 -25.19 -7.39 -0.36
CA SER A 35 -26.46 -7.70 0.29
C SER A 35 -26.35 -7.95 1.79
N ASN A 36 -25.15 -8.20 2.31
CA ASN A 36 -24.88 -8.52 3.72
C ASN A 36 -23.68 -7.71 4.20
N THR A 37 -23.70 -6.41 3.95
CA THR A 37 -22.59 -5.49 4.28
C THR A 37 -22.37 -5.29 5.78
N ASP A 38 -23.33 -5.74 6.60
CA ASP A 38 -23.29 -5.77 8.05
C ASP A 38 -22.67 -7.04 8.65
N LYS A 39 -22.32 -8.02 7.80
CA LYS A 39 -21.74 -9.30 8.24
C LYS A 39 -20.27 -9.38 7.88
N SER A 40 -19.46 -9.88 8.83
CA SER A 40 -18.08 -10.20 8.58
C SER A 40 -17.92 -11.42 7.66
N ALA A 41 -16.73 -11.59 7.07
CA ALA A 41 -16.41 -12.78 6.27
C ALA A 41 -16.64 -14.08 7.04
N ALA A 42 -16.25 -14.12 8.32
CA ALA A 42 -16.47 -15.27 9.18
C ALA A 42 -17.96 -15.62 9.34
N GLN A 43 -18.81 -14.62 9.52
CA GLN A 43 -20.27 -14.81 9.62
C GLN A 43 -20.87 -15.31 8.30
N LEU A 44 -20.40 -14.80 7.15
CA LEU A 44 -20.88 -15.27 5.84
C LEU A 44 -20.52 -16.73 5.56
N ILE A 45 -19.33 -17.16 5.99
CA ILE A 45 -18.90 -18.56 5.87
C ILE A 45 -19.70 -19.43 6.86
N ALA A 46 -19.88 -19.01 8.10
CA ALA A 46 -20.68 -19.74 9.10
C ALA A 46 -22.15 -19.88 8.69
N ASP A 47 -22.71 -18.88 8.01
CA ASP A 47 -24.07 -18.91 7.45
C ASP A 47 -24.17 -19.68 6.11
N GLU A 48 -23.09 -20.33 5.67
CA GLU A 48 -23.03 -21.08 4.40
C GLU A 48 -23.36 -20.21 3.17
N LYS A 49 -23.11 -18.90 3.24
CA LYS A 49 -23.34 -17.98 2.11
C LYS A 49 -22.20 -18.01 1.10
N CYS A 50 -21.00 -18.33 1.57
CA CYS A 50 -19.82 -18.54 0.73
C CYS A 50 -18.92 -19.63 1.33
N SER A 51 -18.03 -20.17 0.52
CA SER A 51 -17.04 -21.18 0.95
C SER A 51 -15.70 -20.55 1.32
N ALA A 52 -15.44 -19.34 0.85
CA ALA A 52 -14.27 -18.52 1.16
C ALA A 52 -14.67 -17.06 0.99
N ALA A 53 -14.00 -16.17 1.70
CA ALA A 53 -14.18 -14.74 1.57
C ALA A 53 -12.83 -14.04 1.62
N LEU A 54 -12.73 -12.90 0.93
CA LEU A 54 -11.67 -11.93 1.11
C LEU A 54 -12.16 -10.89 2.11
N ASP A 55 -11.38 -10.63 3.11
CA ASP A 55 -11.70 -9.68 4.18
C ASP A 55 -10.45 -8.86 4.49
N ASP A 56 -10.67 -7.60 4.76
CA ASP A 56 -9.66 -6.65 5.18
C ASP A 56 -9.57 -6.51 6.70
N THR A 57 -10.32 -7.32 7.45
CA THR A 57 -10.32 -7.35 8.90
C THR A 57 -9.67 -8.62 9.43
N ALA A 58 -8.64 -8.47 10.26
CA ALA A 58 -8.00 -9.58 10.96
C ALA A 58 -8.86 -10.02 12.16
N GLU A 59 -9.98 -10.68 11.92
CA GLU A 59 -10.76 -11.31 13.00
C GLU A 59 -10.18 -12.68 13.35
N ALA A 60 -9.88 -12.90 14.64
CA ALA A 60 -9.54 -14.22 15.17
C ALA A 60 -10.76 -15.14 15.05
N THR A 61 -10.75 -16.05 14.10
CA THR A 61 -11.83 -17.00 13.86
C THR A 61 -11.33 -18.43 13.99
N SER A 62 -12.27 -19.39 14.13
CA SER A 62 -11.96 -20.81 14.02
C SER A 62 -11.71 -21.26 12.57
N LEU A 63 -11.80 -20.35 11.61
CA LEU A 63 -11.60 -20.60 10.19
C LEU A 63 -10.10 -20.57 9.87
N GLN A 64 -9.74 -21.30 8.80
CA GLN A 64 -8.41 -21.18 8.24
C GLN A 64 -8.32 -19.88 7.48
N SER A 65 -7.32 -19.05 7.80
CA SER A 65 -7.01 -17.81 7.11
C SER A 65 -5.61 -17.90 6.48
N MET A 66 -5.43 -17.20 5.39
CA MET A 66 -4.15 -16.99 4.73
C MET A 66 -4.03 -15.48 4.46
N GLU A 67 -2.97 -14.89 4.98
CA GLU A 67 -2.62 -13.50 4.71
C GLU A 67 -1.73 -13.42 3.48
N TYR A 68 -1.92 -12.38 2.67
CA TYR A 68 -1.06 -12.10 1.53
C TYR A 68 -1.01 -10.57 1.28
N SER A 69 0.09 -10.13 0.72
CA SER A 69 0.26 -8.73 0.33
C SER A 69 0.11 -8.63 -1.19
N ASP A 70 -0.79 -7.79 -1.66
CA ASP A 70 -1.08 -7.59 -3.08
C ASP A 70 -0.78 -6.16 -3.57
N THR A 71 -0.64 -5.22 -2.66
CA THR A 71 -0.48 -3.81 -2.97
C THR A 71 0.63 -3.20 -2.12
N THR A 72 1.51 -2.42 -2.74
CA THR A 72 2.51 -1.61 -2.04
C THR A 72 2.16 -0.13 -2.20
N TRP A 73 2.02 0.56 -1.08
CA TRP A 73 1.88 2.00 -1.04
C TRP A 73 3.24 2.68 -0.96
N ALA A 74 3.43 3.71 -1.75
CA ALA A 74 4.67 4.47 -1.77
C ALA A 74 4.41 5.98 -1.82
N LEU A 75 5.21 6.74 -1.07
CA LEU A 75 5.23 8.20 -1.17
C LEU A 75 6.13 8.61 -2.33
N LEU A 76 5.57 9.28 -3.31
CA LEU A 76 6.27 9.74 -4.49
C LEU A 76 6.48 11.27 -4.43
N PHE A 77 7.69 11.71 -4.70
CA PHE A 77 8.00 13.14 -4.83
C PHE A 77 7.92 13.57 -6.30
N ASN A 78 7.27 14.69 -6.56
CA ASN A 78 7.31 15.30 -7.88
C ASN A 78 8.71 15.85 -8.18
N ALA A 79 9.50 15.12 -8.94
CA ALA A 79 10.89 15.45 -9.30
C ALA A 79 11.02 16.20 -10.63
N SER A 80 9.93 16.70 -11.20
CA SER A 80 9.97 17.45 -12.45
C SER A 80 10.77 18.75 -12.33
N GLU A 81 11.26 19.23 -13.46
CA GLU A 81 11.97 20.51 -13.54
C GLU A 81 11.12 21.66 -12.97
N GLY A 82 11.72 22.49 -12.16
CA GLY A 82 11.04 23.60 -11.47
C GLY A 82 10.36 23.20 -10.14
N SER A 83 10.25 21.92 -9.82
CA SER A 83 9.83 21.49 -8.49
C SER A 83 10.96 21.64 -7.49
N VAL A 84 10.63 22.02 -6.24
CA VAL A 84 11.60 22.00 -5.12
C VAL A 84 12.19 20.59 -4.92
N PHE A 85 11.42 19.56 -5.24
CA PHE A 85 11.84 18.17 -5.15
C PHE A 85 12.64 17.68 -6.38
N ALA A 86 12.99 18.53 -7.34
CA ALA A 86 13.97 18.17 -8.37
C ALA A 86 15.35 17.85 -7.76
N VAL A 87 15.65 18.42 -6.58
CA VAL A 87 16.91 18.18 -5.85
C VAL A 87 16.88 16.81 -5.19
N ALA A 88 17.72 15.88 -5.68
CA ALA A 88 17.74 14.49 -5.21
C ALA A 88 18.09 14.35 -3.72
N SER A 89 19.06 15.12 -3.22
CA SER A 89 19.46 15.08 -1.81
C SER A 89 18.34 15.55 -0.87
N LEU A 90 17.49 16.47 -1.32
CA LEU A 90 16.31 16.89 -0.56
C LEU A 90 15.29 15.74 -0.44
N ARG A 91 14.99 15.08 -1.56
CA ARG A 91 14.09 13.92 -1.54
C ARG A 91 14.61 12.80 -0.64
N GLN A 92 15.91 12.51 -0.74
CA GLN A 92 16.56 11.49 0.11
C GLN A 92 16.47 11.86 1.60
N ALA A 93 16.72 13.11 1.93
CA ALA A 93 16.63 13.60 3.30
C ALA A 93 15.20 13.47 3.86
N LEU A 94 14.21 13.95 3.13
CA LEU A 94 12.80 13.87 3.54
C LEU A 94 12.30 12.42 3.63
N ALA A 95 12.69 11.57 2.68
CA ALA A 95 12.39 10.14 2.74
C ALA A 95 13.04 9.48 3.96
N GLY A 96 14.32 9.78 4.25
CA GLY A 96 15.01 9.26 5.41
C GLY A 96 14.37 9.67 6.74
N ILE A 97 13.95 10.94 6.86
CA ILE A 97 13.21 11.42 8.05
C ILE A 97 11.86 10.71 8.17
N ALA A 98 11.14 10.55 7.07
CA ALA A 98 9.87 9.84 7.05
C ALA A 98 10.05 8.38 7.53
N LEU A 99 10.96 7.64 6.93
CA LEU A 99 11.24 6.23 7.27
C LEU A 99 11.68 6.03 8.73
N GLN A 100 12.45 6.96 9.29
CA GLN A 100 12.89 6.89 10.70
C GLN A 100 11.76 7.12 11.70
N ASN A 101 10.64 7.70 11.28
CA ASN A 101 9.50 8.05 12.13
C ASN A 101 8.20 7.34 11.67
N LEU A 102 8.28 6.50 10.64
CA LEU A 102 7.15 5.74 10.16
C LEU A 102 6.75 4.68 11.18
N SER A 103 5.46 4.54 11.43
CA SER A 103 4.89 3.36 12.06
C SER A 103 3.74 2.83 11.21
N VAL A 104 3.58 1.52 11.23
CA VAL A 104 2.48 0.86 10.53
C VAL A 104 1.15 1.31 11.13
N PRO A 105 0.14 1.65 10.31
CA PRO A 105 -1.19 1.99 10.81
C PRO A 105 -1.76 0.88 11.72
N SER A 106 -2.48 1.28 12.76
CA SER A 106 -3.04 0.36 13.77
C SER A 106 -4.13 -0.57 13.22
N SER A 107 -4.61 -0.35 12.02
CA SER A 107 -5.65 -1.16 11.36
C SER A 107 -5.28 -2.63 11.11
N GLY A 108 -4.01 -3.01 11.29
CA GLY A 108 -3.55 -4.38 11.12
C GLY A 108 -3.44 -4.90 9.68
N LEU A 109 -3.79 -4.07 8.69
CA LEU A 109 -3.76 -4.43 7.27
C LEU A 109 -2.45 -4.09 6.57
N PHE A 110 -1.60 -3.31 7.23
CA PHE A 110 -0.37 -2.80 6.64
C PHE A 110 0.84 -3.44 7.29
N THR A 111 1.84 -3.72 6.48
CA THR A 111 3.17 -4.13 6.95
C THR A 111 4.21 -3.20 6.35
N GLU A 112 5.25 -2.91 7.13
CA GLU A 112 6.40 -2.18 6.62
C GLU A 112 7.16 -3.04 5.62
N VAL A 113 7.54 -2.43 4.49
CA VAL A 113 8.31 -3.12 3.44
C VAL A 113 9.54 -2.31 3.05
N THR A 114 10.59 -3.02 2.62
CA THR A 114 11.87 -2.44 2.23
C THR A 114 12.02 -2.26 0.70
N GLY A 115 10.93 -2.46 -0.05
CA GLY A 115 10.91 -2.30 -1.52
C GLY A 115 9.51 -2.14 -2.08
N LEU A 116 9.44 -1.86 -3.39
CA LEU A 116 8.17 -1.57 -4.08
C LEU A 116 7.38 -2.84 -4.46
N VAL A 117 8.03 -3.99 -4.50
CA VAL A 117 7.38 -5.26 -4.84
C VAL A 117 6.88 -5.92 -3.55
N PRO A 118 5.62 -6.33 -3.47
CA PRO A 118 5.09 -7.04 -2.30
C PRO A 118 5.85 -8.34 -2.02
N ASP A 119 5.84 -8.77 -0.75
CA ASP A 119 6.40 -10.05 -0.34
C ASP A 119 5.62 -11.24 -0.96
N GLY A 120 6.30 -12.36 -1.17
CA GLY A 120 5.71 -13.58 -1.70
C GLY A 120 5.51 -13.59 -3.21
N LEU A 121 5.95 -12.56 -3.93
CA LEU A 121 5.91 -12.53 -5.38
C LEU A 121 7.11 -13.30 -5.94
N THR A 122 6.84 -14.43 -6.62
CA THR A 122 7.88 -15.32 -7.15
C THR A 122 7.99 -15.22 -8.67
N VAL A 123 9.23 -15.25 -9.15
CA VAL A 123 9.55 -15.39 -10.58
C VAL A 123 10.41 -16.63 -10.74
N ASP A 124 9.95 -17.58 -11.56
CA ASP A 124 10.63 -18.88 -11.76
C ASP A 124 10.90 -19.65 -10.45
N GLY A 125 10.00 -19.51 -9.47
CA GLY A 125 10.12 -20.18 -8.17
C GLY A 125 11.08 -19.53 -7.18
N ILE A 126 11.66 -18.38 -7.54
CA ILE A 126 12.53 -17.59 -6.66
C ILE A 126 11.71 -16.39 -6.15
N ASP A 127 11.70 -16.16 -4.83
CA ASP A 127 11.10 -14.97 -4.26
C ASP A 127 11.87 -13.72 -4.73
N TYR A 128 11.12 -12.74 -5.24
CA TYR A 128 11.74 -11.53 -5.78
C TYR A 128 12.48 -10.73 -4.72
N ARG A 129 11.94 -10.66 -3.50
CA ARG A 129 12.53 -9.90 -2.40
C ARG A 129 13.83 -10.52 -1.93
N ASP A 130 13.87 -11.85 -1.83
CA ASP A 130 15.09 -12.60 -1.48
C ASP A 130 16.20 -12.35 -2.51
N ALA A 131 15.85 -12.26 -3.78
CA ALA A 131 16.80 -12.05 -4.87
C ALA A 131 17.24 -10.57 -4.98
N ALA A 132 16.34 -9.62 -4.78
CA ALA A 132 16.61 -8.19 -4.94
C ALA A 132 17.25 -7.55 -3.70
N GLY A 133 17.01 -8.12 -2.51
CA GLY A 133 17.43 -7.53 -1.24
C GLY A 133 16.72 -6.23 -0.90
N ASP A 134 17.23 -5.51 0.09
CA ASP A 134 16.70 -4.22 0.50
C ASP A 134 16.99 -3.14 -0.54
N LEU A 135 15.94 -2.55 -1.08
CA LEU A 135 16.03 -1.53 -2.13
C LEU A 135 15.97 -0.09 -1.58
N LEU A 136 15.54 0.08 -0.33
CA LEU A 136 15.49 1.39 0.27
C LEU A 136 16.84 1.77 0.89
N PRO A 137 17.41 2.92 0.52
CA PRO A 137 18.69 3.35 1.08
C PRO A 137 18.53 3.71 2.54
N THR A 138 19.43 3.21 3.38
CA THR A 138 19.57 3.70 4.76
C THR A 138 20.22 5.08 4.74
N ILE A 139 19.59 6.09 5.34
CA ILE A 139 20.12 7.44 5.46
C ILE A 139 20.36 7.73 6.95
N PRO A 140 21.58 7.50 7.45
CA PRO A 140 21.83 7.53 8.91
C PRO A 140 21.59 8.90 9.55
N ASP A 141 21.90 9.98 8.84
CA ASP A 141 21.72 11.36 9.30
C ASP A 141 20.91 12.15 8.27
N ALA A 142 19.62 11.80 8.18
CA ALA A 142 18.68 12.42 7.25
C ALA A 142 18.48 13.91 7.55
N LYS A 143 18.56 14.31 8.83
CA LYS A 143 18.42 15.70 9.24
C LYS A 143 19.61 16.56 8.81
N ALA A 144 20.85 16.06 8.97
CA ALA A 144 22.03 16.76 8.47
C ALA A 144 22.01 16.86 6.94
N LEU A 145 21.60 15.79 6.24
CA LEU A 145 21.42 15.83 4.80
C LEU A 145 20.38 16.88 4.37
N TYR A 146 19.26 16.99 5.12
CA TYR A 146 18.26 18.03 4.87
C TYR A 146 18.83 19.44 5.02
N MET A 147 19.57 19.70 6.12
CA MET A 147 20.18 21.00 6.35
C MET A 147 21.16 21.37 5.23
N GLN A 148 21.90 20.42 4.71
CA GLN A 148 22.79 20.62 3.56
C GLN A 148 22.01 20.84 2.26
N ALA A 149 21.00 20.02 1.98
CA ALA A 149 20.21 20.09 0.75
C ALA A 149 19.40 21.40 0.66
N ARG A 150 19.00 21.96 1.81
CA ARG A 150 18.24 23.21 1.90
C ARG A 150 19.09 24.47 1.69
N GLN A 151 20.42 24.37 1.65
CA GLN A 151 21.27 25.54 1.45
C GLN A 151 20.93 26.23 0.11
N GLY A 152 20.61 27.53 0.20
CA GLY A 152 20.21 28.33 -0.95
C GLY A 152 18.72 28.28 -1.31
N MET A 153 17.89 27.50 -0.57
CA MET A 153 16.44 27.47 -0.73
C MET A 153 15.75 28.43 0.24
N ALA A 154 14.74 29.13 -0.23
CA ALA A 154 13.85 29.92 0.61
C ALA A 154 12.70 29.07 1.18
N SER A 155 12.14 29.46 2.30
CA SER A 155 10.94 28.79 2.84
C SER A 155 9.74 28.88 1.89
N SER A 156 9.69 29.95 1.09
CA SER A 156 8.67 30.14 0.06
C SER A 156 8.70 29.08 -1.06
N ASP A 157 9.83 28.42 -1.28
CA ASP A 157 9.96 27.41 -2.33
C ASP A 157 9.12 26.15 -2.04
N PHE A 158 8.72 25.97 -0.77
CA PHE A 158 7.83 24.90 -0.32
C PHE A 158 6.35 25.31 -0.28
N ASN A 159 6.04 26.56 -0.61
CA ASN A 159 4.66 27.04 -0.60
C ASN A 159 3.83 26.34 -1.68
N GLY A 160 2.61 25.96 -1.32
CA GLY A 160 1.70 25.28 -2.25
C GLY A 160 2.00 23.80 -2.51
N VAL A 161 2.98 23.24 -1.82
CA VAL A 161 3.20 21.79 -1.84
C VAL A 161 2.05 21.09 -1.09
N THR A 162 1.44 20.11 -1.74
CA THR A 162 0.34 19.33 -1.20
C THR A 162 0.64 17.85 -1.34
N ILE A 163 0.33 17.08 -0.30
CA ILE A 163 0.34 15.63 -0.34
C ILE A 163 -1.03 15.19 -0.85
N LEU A 164 -1.07 14.49 -1.97
CA LEU A 164 -2.29 13.87 -2.48
C LEU A 164 -2.43 12.48 -1.86
N LEU A 165 -3.55 12.25 -1.19
CA LEU A 165 -3.87 11.00 -0.53
C LEU A 165 -5.10 10.37 -1.19
N PRO A 166 -5.02 9.16 -1.76
CA PRO A 166 -6.18 8.48 -2.30
C PRO A 166 -7.24 8.23 -1.22
N GLN A 167 -8.50 8.56 -1.53
CA GLN A 167 -9.64 8.32 -0.63
C GLN A 167 -9.77 6.84 -0.30
N GLY A 168 -10.02 6.52 0.96
CA GLY A 168 -10.18 5.14 1.40
C GLY A 168 -8.90 4.32 1.47
N SER A 169 -7.72 4.93 1.26
CA SER A 169 -6.42 4.23 1.35
C SER A 169 -6.09 3.69 2.74
N GLY A 170 -6.69 4.23 3.81
CA GLY A 170 -6.35 3.89 5.19
C GLY A 170 -5.01 4.47 5.69
N LEU A 171 -4.37 5.36 4.91
CA LEU A 171 -3.03 5.88 5.19
C LEU A 171 -3.01 7.27 5.84
N THR A 172 -4.16 7.79 6.27
CA THR A 172 -4.25 9.13 6.88
C THR A 172 -3.33 9.26 8.08
N GLU A 173 -3.35 8.30 9.01
CA GLU A 173 -2.48 8.29 10.19
C GLU A 173 -0.99 8.28 9.80
N THR A 174 -0.60 7.49 8.82
CA THR A 174 0.78 7.42 8.30
C THR A 174 1.23 8.75 7.72
N VAL A 175 0.39 9.40 6.92
CA VAL A 175 0.71 10.71 6.31
C VAL A 175 0.82 11.79 7.38
N GLU A 176 -0.03 11.78 8.40
CA GLU A 176 0.05 12.70 9.54
C GLU A 176 1.34 12.51 10.33
N GLN A 177 1.78 11.28 10.57
CA GLN A 177 3.06 10.98 11.24
C GLN A 177 4.25 11.49 10.43
N ILE A 178 4.28 11.25 9.13
CA ILE A 178 5.32 11.73 8.23
C ILE A 178 5.38 13.26 8.25
N ASN A 179 4.23 13.91 8.11
CA ASN A 179 4.12 15.36 8.11
C ASN A 179 4.55 15.95 9.46
N GLY A 180 4.19 15.32 10.58
CA GLY A 180 4.65 15.67 11.92
C GLY A 180 6.17 15.53 12.09
N ALA A 181 6.78 14.50 11.52
CA ALA A 181 8.22 14.32 11.54
C ALA A 181 8.93 15.42 10.74
N TRP A 182 8.42 15.76 9.55
CA TRP A 182 8.96 16.86 8.76
C TRP A 182 8.77 18.22 9.44
N GLN A 183 7.64 18.44 10.12
CA GLN A 183 7.45 19.66 10.91
C GLN A 183 8.47 19.77 12.03
N LYS A 184 8.69 18.69 12.77
CA LYS A 184 9.63 18.64 13.90
C LYS A 184 11.08 18.83 13.46
N ASP A 185 11.52 18.15 12.42
CA ASP A 185 12.94 18.07 12.05
C ASP A 185 13.36 19.03 10.94
N CYS A 186 12.40 19.47 10.11
CA CYS A 186 12.63 20.32 8.95
C CYS A 186 11.93 21.69 9.04
N SER A 187 11.01 21.87 9.98
CA SER A 187 10.08 23.01 10.00
C SER A 187 9.25 23.11 8.71
N LEU A 188 8.93 21.95 8.12
CA LEU A 188 8.06 21.81 6.95
C LEU A 188 6.76 21.15 7.36
N PHE A 189 5.65 21.69 6.88
CA PHE A 189 4.33 21.09 7.03
C PHE A 189 3.58 21.28 5.72
N PHE A 190 3.15 20.17 5.12
CA PHE A 190 2.46 20.19 3.84
C PHE A 190 0.96 19.99 4.04
N SER A 191 0.16 20.63 3.21
CA SER A 191 -1.27 20.37 3.15
C SER A 191 -1.51 18.94 2.66
N VAL A 192 -2.56 18.31 3.17
CA VAL A 192 -3.00 16.99 2.70
C VAL A 192 -4.36 17.18 2.01
N GLU A 193 -4.51 16.64 0.82
CA GLU A 193 -5.74 16.65 0.04
C GLU A 193 -6.11 15.22 -0.32
N GLU A 194 -7.32 14.80 0.07
CA GLU A 194 -7.87 13.54 -0.35
C GLU A 194 -8.42 13.64 -1.78
N VAL A 195 -7.95 12.73 -2.63
CA VAL A 195 -8.35 12.68 -4.04
C VAL A 195 -9.08 11.37 -4.33
N PRO A 196 -10.08 11.38 -5.23
CA PRO A 196 -10.71 10.13 -5.67
C PRO A 196 -9.67 9.17 -6.24
N GLN A 197 -9.80 7.89 -5.91
CA GLN A 197 -9.02 6.85 -6.54
C GLN A 197 -9.59 6.65 -7.94
N GLU A 198 -8.82 6.99 -8.98
CA GLU A 198 -9.20 6.69 -10.37
C GLU A 198 -9.06 5.18 -10.59
N GLU A 199 -10.11 4.57 -11.19
CA GLU A 199 -10.15 3.14 -11.55
C GLU A 199 -9.25 2.82 -12.76
#